data_7fdff4ad3c394e25494e9c66ff7e4e06
#
_entry.id   7fdff4ad3c394e25494e9c66ff7e4e06
#
_cell.length_a   1.000
_cell.length_b   1.000
_cell.length_c   1.000
_cell.angle_alpha   90.00
_cell.angle_beta   90.00
_cell.angle_gamma   90.00
#
_symmetry.space_group_name_H-M   'P 1'
#
loop_
_entity.id
_entity.type
_entity.pdbx_description
1 polymer ?
#
loop_
_entity_poly.entity_id
_entity_poly.type
_entity_poly.pdbx_seq_one_letter_code
_entity_poly.pdbx_strand_id
1 'polypeptide(L)'
;MGLTAGTIHVVVNDAPLLEYDRSKPVPGQQKRYLDNMDKRMDQGIELNGSMVADPDPTQRSQFVANSMINALFSENYSLAIAMCTWLAERIPELKQVQARGDIETEMRVDLIFDRDYQTSKTEQTINFFNPKNRQ
;
A
#
# COMPACT_ATOMS: atom_id res chain seq x y z
N MET A 1 21.68 -10.42 -0.75
CA MET A 1 20.90 -11.15 -0.71
C MET A 1 19.48 -10.80 -0.64
N GLY A 2 18.79 -10.88 -1.22
CA GLY A 2 17.42 -10.62 -1.33
C GLY A 2 16.60 -10.33 -0.09
N LEU A 3 17.23 -9.75 0.91
CA LEU A 3 16.50 -9.43 2.12
C LEU A 3 15.40 -8.42 1.88
N THR A 4 15.66 -7.48 0.96
CA THR A 4 14.66 -6.51 0.59
C THR A 4 13.87 -6.97 -0.62
N ALA A 5 14.22 -8.12 -1.17
CA ALA A 5 13.44 -8.67 -2.26
C ALA A 5 12.13 -9.21 -1.69
N GLY A 6 11.26 -9.53 -2.55
CA GLY A 6 9.95 -9.98 -2.16
C GLY A 6 8.91 -9.21 -2.90
N THR A 7 7.69 -9.43 -2.54
CA THR A 7 6.57 -8.83 -3.26
C THR A 7 5.68 -8.10 -2.29
N ILE A 8 5.31 -6.87 -2.64
CA ILE A 8 4.25 -6.17 -1.92
C ILE A 8 2.95 -6.51 -2.63
N HIS A 9 1.99 -7.04 -1.89
CA HIS A 9 0.67 -7.31 -2.42
C HIS A 9 -0.28 -6.19 -2.01
N VAL A 10 -1.07 -5.73 -2.96
CA VAL A 10 -2.12 -4.76 -2.69
C VAL A 10 -3.44 -5.51 -2.82
N VAL A 11 -4.14 -5.65 -1.70
CA VAL A 11 -5.32 -6.49 -1.60
C VAL A 11 -6.52 -5.60 -1.29
N VAL A 12 -7.57 -5.73 -2.07
CA VAL A 12 -8.78 -4.91 -1.89
C VAL A 12 -9.96 -5.86 -1.69
N ASN A 13 -10.57 -5.78 -0.52
CA ASN A 13 -11.71 -6.64 -0.16
C ASN A 13 -11.39 -8.10 -0.44
N ASP A 14 -10.22 -8.55 0.04
CA ASP A 14 -9.72 -9.91 -0.06
C ASP A 14 -9.27 -10.34 -1.46
N ALA A 15 -9.28 -9.43 -2.42
CA ALA A 15 -8.81 -9.73 -3.77
C ALA A 15 -7.45 -9.07 -4.03
N PRO A 16 -6.42 -9.85 -4.38
CA PRO A 16 -5.12 -9.25 -4.69
C PRO A 16 -5.17 -8.60 -6.07
N LEU A 17 -5.08 -7.28 -6.11
CA LEU A 17 -5.20 -6.52 -7.34
C LEU A 17 -3.86 -6.10 -7.93
N LEU A 18 -2.80 -6.07 -7.12
CA LEU A 18 -1.50 -5.61 -7.58
C LEU A 18 -0.42 -6.34 -6.82
N GLU A 19 0.62 -6.76 -7.54
CA GLU A 19 1.81 -7.34 -6.97
C GLU A 19 3.00 -6.53 -7.43
N TYR A 20 3.79 -6.03 -6.49
CA TYR A 20 4.96 -5.24 -6.80
C TYR A 20 6.22 -6.02 -6.45
N ASP A 21 7.07 -6.25 -7.45
CA ASP A 21 8.30 -7.01 -7.29
C ASP A 21 9.42 -6.07 -6.87
N ARG A 22 9.86 -6.17 -5.61
CA ARG A 22 10.90 -5.32 -5.06
C ARG A 22 12.28 -5.61 -5.64
N SER A 23 12.47 -6.76 -6.27
CA SER A 23 13.78 -7.12 -6.78
C SER A 23 14.17 -6.32 -8.03
N LYS A 24 13.21 -5.68 -8.66
CA LYS A 24 13.47 -4.91 -9.86
C LYS A 24 14.02 -3.53 -9.52
N PRO A 25 15.08 -3.07 -10.20
CA PRO A 25 15.61 -1.75 -9.90
C PRO A 25 14.66 -0.66 -10.38
N VAL A 26 14.73 0.49 -9.71
CA VAL A 26 13.92 1.64 -10.05
C VAL A 26 14.70 2.52 -11.01
N PRO A 27 14.20 2.74 -12.22
CA PRO A 27 14.89 3.61 -13.18
C PRO A 27 15.03 5.05 -12.67
N GLY A 28 16.06 5.74 -13.17
CA GLY A 28 16.33 7.11 -12.72
C GLY A 28 15.18 8.06 -12.90
N GLN A 29 14.41 7.91 -14.00
CA GLN A 29 13.26 8.76 -14.23
C GLN A 29 12.21 8.57 -13.17
N GLN A 30 12.00 7.33 -12.74
CA GLN A 30 11.05 7.06 -11.68
C GLN A 30 11.54 7.58 -10.35
N LYS A 31 12.85 7.50 -10.10
CA LYS A 31 13.38 8.05 -8.86
C LYS A 31 13.11 9.55 -8.76
N ARG A 32 13.26 10.25 -9.86
CA ARG A 32 12.95 11.68 -9.89
C ARG A 32 11.47 11.94 -9.64
N TYR A 33 10.63 11.08 -10.18
CA TYR A 33 9.19 11.20 -9.94
C TYR A 33 8.87 11.02 -8.45
N LEU A 34 9.51 10.04 -7.81
CA LEU A 34 9.30 9.83 -6.38
C LEU A 34 9.78 11.03 -5.56
N ASP A 35 10.93 11.60 -5.93
CA ASP A 35 11.43 12.78 -5.25
C ASP A 35 10.47 13.96 -5.41
N ASN A 36 9.85 14.09 -6.56
CA ASN A 36 8.86 15.14 -6.78
C ASN A 36 7.61 14.90 -5.94
N MET A 37 7.23 13.65 -5.75
CA MET A 37 6.12 13.33 -4.84
C MET A 37 6.44 13.81 -3.43
N ASP A 38 7.68 13.54 -2.97
CA ASP A 38 8.09 13.98 -1.64
C ASP A 38 8.00 15.50 -1.52
N LYS A 39 8.45 16.22 -2.54
CA LYS A 39 8.41 17.68 -2.51
C LYS A 39 6.99 18.21 -2.46
N ARG A 40 6.08 17.56 -3.19
CA ARG A 40 4.67 17.97 -3.13
C ARG A 40 4.11 17.73 -1.75
N MET A 41 4.44 16.62 -1.13
CA MET A 41 3.94 16.32 0.21
C MET A 41 4.53 17.26 1.24
N ASP A 42 5.74 17.80 0.99
CA ASP A 42 6.33 18.79 1.88
C ASP A 42 5.45 20.03 1.99
N GLN A 43 4.62 20.29 1.00
CA GLN A 43 3.75 21.48 0.99
C GLN A 43 2.42 21.21 1.68
N GLY A 44 2.22 20.01 2.18
CA GLY A 44 0.99 19.65 2.85
C GLY A 44 0.20 18.62 2.06
N ILE A 45 -0.59 17.86 2.78
CA ILE A 45 -1.46 16.83 2.18
C ILE A 45 -2.83 16.93 2.81
N GLU A 46 -3.82 16.40 2.10
CA GLU A 46 -5.15 16.23 2.66
C GLU A 46 -5.28 14.79 3.10
N LEU A 47 -5.61 14.57 4.37
CA LEU A 47 -5.71 13.23 4.92
C LEU A 47 -6.96 13.16 5.79
N ASN A 48 -7.86 12.24 5.45
CA ASN A 48 -9.12 12.06 6.19
C ASN A 48 -9.92 13.35 6.29
N GLY A 49 -9.91 14.13 5.21
CA GLY A 49 -10.68 15.36 5.13
C GLY A 49 -10.05 16.56 5.78
N SER A 50 -8.83 16.44 6.29
CA SER A 50 -8.13 17.54 6.95
C SER A 50 -6.81 17.81 6.29
N MET A 51 -6.43 19.09 6.24
CA MET A 51 -5.12 19.46 5.71
C MET A 51 -4.06 19.26 6.77
N VAL A 52 -2.98 18.59 6.37
CA VAL A 52 -1.81 18.38 7.22
C VAL A 52 -0.66 19.15 6.60
N ALA A 53 -0.26 20.25 7.26
CA ALA A 53 0.71 21.17 6.67
C ALA A 53 2.13 20.61 6.61
N ASP A 54 2.46 19.74 7.58
CA ASP A 54 3.81 19.18 7.67
C ASP A 54 3.68 17.68 8.00
N PRO A 55 3.31 16.89 7.00
CA PRO A 55 3.03 15.48 7.29
C PRO A 55 4.30 14.72 7.70
N ASP A 56 4.14 13.86 8.70
CA ASP A 56 5.22 12.98 9.12
C ASP A 56 5.27 11.76 8.18
N PRO A 57 6.30 10.90 8.32
CA PRO A 57 6.41 9.75 7.42
C PRO A 57 5.21 8.82 7.44
N THR A 58 4.59 8.62 8.59
CA THR A 58 3.40 7.78 8.69
C THR A 58 2.23 8.39 7.92
N GLN A 59 2.03 9.69 8.07
CA GLN A 59 0.96 10.38 7.37
C GLN A 59 1.18 10.36 5.86
N ARG A 60 2.42 10.54 5.42
CA ARG A 60 2.75 10.49 4.00
C ARG A 60 2.47 9.10 3.42
N SER A 61 2.86 8.06 4.16
CA SER A 61 2.64 6.69 3.74
C SER A 61 1.16 6.39 3.59
N GLN A 62 0.35 6.86 4.55
CA GLN A 62 -1.08 6.65 4.49
C GLN A 62 -1.68 7.39 3.30
N PHE A 63 -1.22 8.61 3.05
CA PHE A 63 -1.70 9.41 1.93
C PHE A 63 -1.40 8.72 0.60
N VAL A 64 -0.16 8.22 0.43
CA VAL A 64 0.23 7.56 -0.81
C VAL A 64 -0.56 6.26 -0.98
N ALA A 65 -0.75 5.49 0.10
CA ALA A 65 -1.52 4.25 0.02
C ALA A 65 -2.97 4.53 -0.36
N ASN A 66 -3.58 5.56 0.23
CA ASN A 66 -4.94 5.95 -0.12
C ASN A 66 -5.02 6.35 -1.59
N SER A 67 -4.04 7.11 -2.06
CA SER A 67 -3.99 7.55 -3.46
C SER A 67 -3.84 6.37 -4.40
N MET A 68 -3.05 5.37 -4.00
CA MET A 68 -2.87 4.17 -4.80
C MET A 68 -4.18 3.41 -4.97
N ILE A 69 -4.93 3.27 -3.88
CA ILE A 69 -6.20 2.57 -3.94
C ILE A 69 -7.18 3.33 -4.85
N ASN A 70 -7.22 4.65 -4.74
CA ASN A 70 -8.07 5.46 -5.63
C ASN A 70 -7.65 5.28 -7.08
N ALA A 71 -6.35 5.22 -7.35
CA ALA A 71 -5.87 5.01 -8.72
C ALA A 71 -6.29 3.65 -9.26
N LEU A 72 -6.28 2.61 -8.42
CA LEU A 72 -6.73 1.29 -8.83
C LEU A 72 -8.21 1.30 -9.21
N PHE A 73 -9.03 1.96 -8.41
CA PHE A 73 -10.46 2.04 -8.70
C PHE A 73 -10.75 2.88 -9.94
N SER A 74 -9.89 3.82 -10.25
CA SER A 74 -10.01 4.64 -11.47
C SER A 74 -9.36 3.99 -12.67
N GLU A 75 -8.83 2.79 -12.50
CA GLU A 75 -8.12 2.05 -13.56
C GLU A 75 -6.90 2.80 -14.09
N ASN A 76 -6.33 3.65 -13.26
CA ASN A 76 -5.10 4.33 -13.60
C ASN A 76 -3.92 3.52 -13.06
N TYR A 77 -3.61 2.44 -13.75
CA TYR A 77 -2.64 1.48 -13.24
C TYR A 77 -1.22 2.02 -13.22
N SER A 78 -0.88 2.90 -14.17
CA SER A 78 0.45 3.53 -14.16
C SER A 78 0.65 4.34 -12.89
N LEU A 79 -0.36 5.09 -12.49
CA LEU A 79 -0.27 5.87 -11.27
C LEU A 79 -0.23 4.96 -10.04
N ALA A 80 -1.05 3.90 -10.04
CA ALA A 80 -1.06 2.96 -8.93
C ALA A 80 0.32 2.32 -8.75
N ILE A 81 0.97 1.94 -9.84
CA ILE A 81 2.30 1.35 -9.78
C ILE A 81 3.32 2.36 -9.27
N ALA A 82 3.22 3.61 -9.71
CA ALA A 82 4.13 4.65 -9.22
C ALA A 82 3.97 4.87 -7.72
N MET A 83 2.73 4.87 -7.23
CA MET A 83 2.49 5.00 -5.79
C MET A 83 3.04 3.81 -5.04
N CYS A 84 2.86 2.61 -5.58
CA CYS A 84 3.39 1.40 -4.95
C CYS A 84 4.92 1.43 -4.94
N THR A 85 5.53 1.95 -5.99
CA THR A 85 6.98 2.12 -6.04
C THR A 85 7.47 3.04 -4.92
N TRP A 86 6.75 4.14 -4.69
CA TRP A 86 7.08 5.05 -3.59
C TRP A 86 7.04 4.31 -2.25
N LEU A 87 5.96 3.54 -2.02
CA LEU A 87 5.83 2.77 -0.79
C LEU A 87 6.97 1.78 -0.63
N ALA A 88 7.34 1.09 -1.71
CA ALA A 88 8.40 0.10 -1.68
C ALA A 88 9.74 0.74 -1.36
N GLU A 89 10.02 1.90 -1.95
CA GLU A 89 11.32 2.56 -1.79
C GLU A 89 11.44 3.26 -0.45
N ARG A 90 10.36 3.84 0.04
CA ARG A 90 10.40 4.60 1.29
C ARG A 90 10.14 3.76 2.53
N ILE A 91 9.54 2.57 2.37
CA ILE A 91 9.18 1.71 3.49
C ILE A 91 9.66 0.29 3.20
N PRO A 92 10.95 0.01 3.43
CA PRO A 92 11.52 -1.31 3.08
C PRO A 92 10.84 -2.48 3.79
N GLU A 93 10.27 -2.24 4.98
CA GLU A 93 9.67 -3.32 5.75
C GLU A 93 8.20 -3.57 5.41
N LEU A 94 7.61 -2.80 4.51
CA LEU A 94 6.21 -2.98 4.14
C LEU A 94 6.03 -4.29 3.38
N LYS A 95 5.03 -5.08 3.77
CA LYS A 95 4.78 -6.39 3.15
C LYS A 95 3.50 -6.41 2.33
N GLN A 96 2.48 -5.68 2.75
CA GLN A 96 1.25 -5.61 1.96
C GLN A 96 0.44 -4.39 2.34
N VAL A 97 -0.49 -4.05 1.46
CA VAL A 97 -1.48 -3.01 1.71
C VAL A 97 -2.85 -3.68 1.61
N GLN A 98 -3.65 -3.52 2.64
CA GLN A 98 -5.00 -4.10 2.67
C GLN A 98 -6.02 -2.97 2.68
N ALA A 99 -6.93 -2.99 1.72
CA ALA A 99 -8.02 -2.02 1.66
C ALA A 99 -9.33 -2.78 1.82
N ARG A 100 -10.20 -2.27 2.68
CA ARG A 100 -11.50 -2.88 2.92
C ARG A 100 -12.56 -1.81 2.99
N GLY A 101 -13.71 -2.10 2.41
CA GLY A 101 -14.83 -1.19 2.44
C GLY A 101 -15.37 -0.90 1.06
N ASP A 102 -16.04 0.25 0.95
CA ASP A 102 -16.66 0.69 -0.29
C ASP A 102 -16.07 2.05 -0.64
N ILE A 103 -15.48 2.12 -1.84
CA ILE A 103 -14.79 3.35 -2.28
C ILE A 103 -15.73 4.55 -2.32
N GLU A 104 -17.03 4.32 -2.49
CA GLU A 104 -17.99 5.42 -2.58
C GLU A 104 -18.46 5.91 -1.22
N THR A 105 -18.26 5.13 -0.17
CA THR A 105 -18.66 5.52 1.16
C THR A 105 -17.48 5.64 2.08
N GLU A 106 -16.90 4.51 2.45
CA GLU A 106 -15.75 4.52 3.35
C GLU A 106 -14.84 3.34 3.03
N MET A 107 -13.57 3.64 2.83
CA MET A 107 -12.56 2.61 2.54
C MET A 107 -11.45 2.74 3.54
N ARG A 108 -11.19 1.66 4.27
CA ARG A 108 -10.08 1.61 5.20
C ARG A 108 -8.86 1.01 4.52
N VAL A 109 -7.73 1.70 4.62
CA VAL A 109 -6.48 1.27 4.00
C VAL A 109 -5.44 1.07 5.08
N ASP A 110 -4.96 -0.15 5.23
CA ASP A 110 -3.98 -0.52 6.25
C ASP A 110 -2.67 -0.93 5.61
N LEU A 111 -1.57 -0.50 6.22
CA LEU A 111 -0.22 -0.92 5.85
C LEU A 111 0.18 -2.06 6.77
N ILE A 112 0.58 -3.19 6.19
CA ILE A 112 0.87 -4.40 6.95
C ILE A 112 2.36 -4.69 6.90
N PHE A 113 2.97 -4.81 8.08
CA PHE A 113 4.42 -5.00 8.21
C PHE A 113 4.81 -6.35 8.77
N ASP A 114 3.91 -7.01 9.48
CA ASP A 114 4.25 -8.19 10.26
C ASP A 114 4.00 -9.50 9.54
N ARG A 115 3.38 -9.46 8.36
CA ARG A 115 3.10 -10.68 7.60
C ARG A 115 2.93 -10.36 6.14
N ASP A 116 3.34 -11.28 5.27
CA ASP A 116 3.09 -11.13 3.85
C ASP A 116 1.71 -11.67 3.51
N TYR A 117 1.32 -11.52 2.25
CA TYR A 117 -0.01 -11.93 1.82
C TYR A 117 -0.21 -13.44 1.96
N GLN A 118 0.81 -14.23 1.66
CA GLN A 118 0.67 -15.68 1.76
C GLN A 118 0.41 -16.12 3.19
N THR A 119 1.10 -15.53 4.15
CA THR A 119 0.88 -15.83 5.56
C THR A 119 -0.52 -15.42 5.99
N SER A 120 -0.97 -14.23 5.58
CA SER A 120 -2.31 -13.76 5.89
C SER A 120 -3.36 -14.70 5.34
N LYS A 121 -3.18 -15.14 4.10
CA LYS A 121 -4.12 -16.02 3.45
C LYS A 121 -4.19 -17.36 4.16
N THR A 122 -3.04 -17.90 4.57
CA THR A 122 -2.98 -19.15 5.30
C THR A 122 -3.69 -19.05 6.64
N GLU A 123 -3.48 -17.94 7.35
CA GLU A 123 -4.13 -17.72 8.64
C GLU A 123 -5.65 -17.65 8.49
N GLN A 124 -6.13 -16.98 7.46
CA GLN A 124 -7.56 -16.93 7.20
C GLN A 124 -8.13 -18.31 6.94
N THR A 125 -7.42 -19.10 6.18
CA THR A 125 -7.86 -20.46 5.87
C THR A 125 -7.95 -21.30 7.14
N ILE A 126 -6.96 -21.20 8.01
CA ILE A 126 -6.95 -21.91 9.27
C ILE A 126 -8.14 -21.50 10.13
N ASN A 127 -8.37 -20.20 10.24
CA ASN A 127 -9.47 -19.67 11.03
C ASN A 127 -10.81 -20.17 10.48
N PHE A 128 -10.93 -20.19 9.18
CA PHE A 128 -12.16 -20.60 8.55
C PHE A 128 -12.50 -22.05 8.88
N PHE A 129 -11.50 -22.94 8.92
CA PHE A 129 -11.73 -24.35 9.15
C PHE A 129 -11.66 -24.76 10.62
N ASN A 130 -11.40 -23.84 11.52
CA ASN A 130 -11.28 -24.18 12.93
C ASN A 130 -12.64 -24.01 13.61
N PRO A 131 -13.31 -25.10 14.00
CA PRO A 131 -14.65 -25.00 14.57
C PRO A 131 -14.68 -24.18 15.85
N LYS A 132 -13.58 -24.12 16.59
CA LYS A 132 -13.55 -23.37 17.83
C LYS A 132 -13.74 -21.89 17.62
N ASN A 133 -13.38 -21.39 16.47
CA ASN A 133 -13.52 -19.97 16.20
C ASN A 133 -14.96 -19.56 16.00
N ARG A 134 -15.85 -20.50 15.96
CA ARG A 134 -17.25 -20.19 15.75
C ARG A 134 -18.08 -20.26 17.00
N GLN A 135 -17.46 -20.45 18.12
CA GLN A 135 -18.21 -20.55 19.37
C GLN A 135 -18.20 -19.29 20.16
#